data_3892936e86e8b35caa99332261418140
#
_entry.id   3892936e86e8b35caa99332261418140
#
_cell.length_a   1.000
_cell.length_b   1.000
_cell.length_c   1.000
_cell.angle_alpha   90.00
_cell.angle_beta   90.00
_cell.angle_gamma   90.00
#
_symmetry.space_group_name_H-M   'P 1'
#
loop_
_entity.id
_entity.type
_entity.pdbx_description
1 polymer ?
#
loop_
_entity_poly.entity_id
_entity_poly.type
_entity_poly.pdbx_seq_one_letter_code
_entity_poly.pdbx_strand_id
1 'polypeptide(L)'
;MNTKKIILTLFIFCVLKLNSQTSSTVIIPNQNDSRVITTGVPFLLIASDARAASMGDMGVATSVDTYSQFWNPSKYVFSETKSGFGLSYTPYLSKLVNDISLGNLTYFNRINERSAFAVSLRYFSLGEIEIIQDEFSQALIEKPNELTMDISYSLRLADQFSMGVALRYLRSDLRIQAVDETAKAASSYAVDLSAYYQGEEQLYGDIDGRWRAGLIIQNLGPKIKYDESGQETFLPTNLRVGTGFDFILDQYNKVSLTAEITKLLVPTNPILGKEYNYSDINENGVYDEEIDELGDLVSNEPVIFQGENPNVDFMSGVFQSFSDAPGGFTEELKEFTWALGAEYVYDDSFALRAGYFNESEEKGARKFLALGAGFKFSGTRVDLSYLFSASRVPSPLENTLRFSLTFDFGSNSYVEY
;
A
#
# COMPACT_ATOMS: atom_id res chain seq x y z
N MET A 1 -55.96 -40.17 -46.04
CA MET A 1 -54.64 -39.54 -45.89
C MET A 1 -53.61 -40.67 -45.94
N ASN A 2 -52.78 -40.76 -46.98
CA ASN A 2 -52.03 -41.95 -47.33
C ASN A 2 -50.93 -42.26 -46.31
N THR A 3 -50.95 -43.45 -45.76
CA THR A 3 -49.97 -44.03 -44.79
C THR A 3 -48.51 -43.90 -45.28
N LYS A 4 -48.25 -43.90 -46.59
CA LYS A 4 -46.94 -43.64 -47.17
C LYS A 4 -46.41 -42.21 -46.95
N LYS A 5 -47.29 -41.19 -46.84
CA LYS A 5 -46.88 -39.79 -46.51
C LYS A 5 -46.55 -39.63 -45.04
N ILE A 6 -47.23 -40.33 -44.15
CA ILE A 6 -46.96 -40.33 -42.70
C ILE A 6 -45.60 -40.97 -42.39
N ILE A 7 -45.26 -42.10 -43.06
CA ILE A 7 -44.01 -42.78 -42.87
C ILE A 7 -42.84 -41.93 -43.40
N LEU A 8 -43.02 -41.25 -44.56
CA LEU A 8 -42.02 -40.34 -45.09
C LEU A 8 -41.78 -39.12 -44.23
N THR A 9 -42.86 -38.56 -43.60
CA THR A 9 -42.75 -37.44 -42.68
C THR A 9 -42.07 -37.86 -41.36
N LEU A 10 -42.36 -39.04 -40.83
CA LEU A 10 -41.67 -39.61 -39.65
C LEU A 10 -40.19 -39.92 -39.95
N PHE A 11 -39.86 -40.38 -41.17
CA PHE A 11 -38.48 -40.63 -41.55
C PHE A 11 -37.66 -39.36 -41.74
N ILE A 12 -38.27 -38.28 -42.24
CA ILE A 12 -37.67 -36.96 -42.33
C ILE A 12 -37.45 -36.35 -40.91
N PHE A 13 -38.35 -36.58 -39.95
CA PHE A 13 -38.16 -36.13 -38.56
C PHE A 13 -37.12 -36.95 -37.79
N CYS A 14 -36.88 -38.21 -38.15
CA CYS A 14 -35.79 -39.00 -37.56
C CYS A 14 -34.39 -38.72 -38.13
N VAL A 15 -34.29 -38.13 -39.35
CA VAL A 15 -33.02 -37.78 -39.96
C VAL A 15 -32.52 -36.34 -39.59
N LEU A 16 -33.41 -35.54 -39.01
CA LEU A 16 -33.08 -34.22 -38.47
C LEU A 16 -32.72 -34.26 -36.97
N LYS A 17 -32.14 -35.35 -36.48
CA LYS A 17 -31.19 -35.19 -35.37
C LYS A 17 -29.94 -34.50 -35.96
N LEU A 18 -30.03 -33.22 -36.15
CA LEU A 18 -28.88 -32.36 -36.20
C LEU A 18 -28.15 -32.64 -34.90
N ASN A 19 -27.01 -33.36 -35.00
CA ASN A 19 -25.98 -33.30 -33.98
C ASN A 19 -25.58 -31.83 -33.94
N SER A 20 -26.25 -31.04 -33.11
CA SER A 20 -25.64 -29.85 -32.56
C SER A 20 -24.45 -30.41 -31.80
N GLN A 21 -23.30 -30.42 -32.42
CA GLN A 21 -22.04 -30.41 -31.66
C GLN A 21 -22.11 -29.12 -30.85
N THR A 22 -22.63 -29.21 -29.65
CA THR A 22 -22.32 -28.25 -28.60
C THR A 22 -20.81 -28.38 -28.44
N SER A 23 -20.05 -27.48 -29.07
CA SER A 23 -18.65 -27.35 -28.77
C SER A 23 -18.56 -27.02 -27.28
N SER A 24 -18.25 -28.02 -26.47
CA SER A 24 -17.97 -27.83 -25.06
C SER A 24 -16.65 -27.12 -24.96
N THR A 25 -16.60 -26.03 -24.19
CA THR A 25 -15.36 -25.30 -23.95
C THR A 25 -14.99 -25.38 -22.49
N VAL A 26 -13.68 -25.40 -22.24
CA VAL A 26 -13.10 -25.40 -20.89
C VAL A 26 -12.06 -24.30 -20.78
N ILE A 27 -12.03 -23.61 -19.65
CA ILE A 27 -10.97 -22.65 -19.35
C ILE A 27 -9.91 -23.36 -18.51
N ILE A 28 -8.69 -23.48 -19.05
CA ILE A 28 -7.54 -24.02 -18.34
C ILE A 28 -6.79 -22.85 -17.70
N PRO A 29 -6.72 -22.79 -16.34
CA PRO A 29 -6.08 -21.69 -15.65
C PRO A 29 -4.56 -21.69 -15.85
N ASN A 30 -3.98 -20.49 -15.85
CA ASN A 30 -2.53 -20.33 -15.79
C ASN A 30 -2.02 -20.74 -14.40
N GLN A 31 -1.03 -21.62 -14.36
CA GLN A 31 -0.53 -22.18 -13.08
C GLN A 31 0.36 -21.20 -12.28
N ASN A 32 0.87 -20.12 -12.90
CA ASN A 32 1.92 -19.27 -12.33
C ASN A 32 1.55 -17.77 -12.29
N ASP A 33 0.28 -17.43 -12.27
CA ASP A 33 -0.12 -16.02 -12.17
C ASP A 33 0.26 -15.45 -10.80
N SER A 34 0.95 -14.30 -10.79
CA SER A 34 1.33 -13.63 -9.56
C SER A 34 0.10 -13.17 -8.80
N ARG A 35 0.05 -13.48 -7.51
CA ARG A 35 -1.03 -13.05 -6.58
C ARG A 35 -0.72 -11.71 -5.91
N VAL A 36 0.41 -11.08 -6.25
CA VAL A 36 0.81 -9.76 -5.71
C VAL A 36 -0.03 -8.66 -6.37
N ILE A 37 -0.64 -7.81 -5.56
CA ILE A 37 -1.37 -6.64 -6.04
C ILE A 37 -0.36 -5.58 -6.48
N THR A 38 -0.43 -5.18 -7.75
CA THR A 38 0.45 -4.16 -8.32
C THR A 38 -0.25 -2.82 -8.42
N THR A 39 0.47 -1.75 -8.11
CA THR A 39 -0.05 -0.38 -8.16
C THR A 39 0.91 0.54 -8.89
N GLY A 40 0.39 1.64 -9.43
CA GLY A 40 1.23 2.75 -9.84
C GLY A 40 1.82 3.47 -8.63
N VAL A 41 2.94 4.16 -8.82
CA VAL A 41 3.56 5.02 -7.80
C VAL A 41 3.80 4.33 -6.45
N PRO A 42 4.43 3.14 -6.41
CA PRO A 42 4.53 2.34 -5.18
C PRO A 42 5.39 2.98 -4.09
N PHE A 43 6.21 4.01 -4.40
CA PHE A 43 6.99 4.72 -3.39
C PHE A 43 6.11 5.42 -2.33
N LEU A 44 4.82 5.64 -2.63
CA LEU A 44 3.85 6.17 -1.68
C LEU A 44 3.67 5.27 -0.45
N LEU A 45 4.01 3.99 -0.55
CA LEU A 45 3.93 3.03 0.56
C LEU A 45 5.21 2.95 1.41
N ILE A 46 6.31 3.61 0.99
CA ILE A 46 7.57 3.58 1.75
C ILE A 46 7.45 4.49 2.96
N ALA A 47 7.82 3.99 4.15
CA ALA A 47 7.83 4.77 5.38
C ALA A 47 8.65 6.05 5.25
N SER A 48 8.11 7.15 5.74
CA SER A 48 8.67 8.49 5.54
C SER A 48 9.77 8.86 6.52
N ASP A 49 9.88 8.16 7.65
CA ASP A 49 10.76 8.53 8.76
C ASP A 49 11.32 7.34 9.53
N ALA A 50 12.44 7.57 10.22
CA ALA A 50 13.15 6.53 10.97
C ALA A 50 12.39 6.08 12.22
N ARG A 51 11.62 6.96 12.89
CA ARG A 51 10.86 6.60 14.08
C ARG A 51 9.83 5.52 13.76
N ALA A 52 8.94 5.80 12.82
CA ALA A 52 7.91 4.84 12.41
C ALA A 52 8.50 3.58 11.78
N ALA A 53 9.57 3.74 10.98
CA ALA A 53 10.29 2.63 10.39
C ALA A 53 10.87 1.67 11.44
N SER A 54 11.36 2.18 12.58
CA SER A 54 11.88 1.36 13.67
C SER A 54 10.81 0.59 14.44
N MET A 55 9.55 0.94 14.26
CA MET A 55 8.39 0.28 14.87
C MET A 55 7.65 -0.64 13.89
N GLY A 56 8.27 -1.03 12.77
CA GLY A 56 7.65 -1.93 11.78
C GLY A 56 6.83 -1.20 10.73
N ASP A 57 7.27 -0.02 10.28
CA ASP A 57 6.61 0.81 9.27
C ASP A 57 5.15 1.17 9.64
N MET A 58 4.92 1.53 10.92
CA MET A 58 3.61 1.92 11.43
C MET A 58 3.60 3.33 12.03
N GLY A 59 2.44 3.99 11.99
CA GLY A 59 2.35 5.34 12.51
C GLY A 59 0.94 5.88 12.69
N VAL A 60 -0.10 5.14 12.31
CA VAL A 60 -1.48 5.65 12.33
C VAL A 60 -1.98 5.93 13.74
N ALA A 61 -1.58 5.11 14.72
CA ALA A 61 -1.98 5.22 16.12
C ALA A 61 -0.81 5.49 17.09
N THR A 62 0.40 5.75 16.60
CA THR A 62 1.51 6.21 17.43
C THR A 62 1.24 7.60 18.01
N SER A 63 1.96 8.00 19.06
CA SER A 63 1.91 9.37 19.54
C SER A 63 2.30 10.35 18.43
N VAL A 64 1.78 11.59 18.51
CA VAL A 64 2.05 12.64 17.52
C VAL A 64 3.54 12.95 17.42
N ASP A 65 3.98 13.20 16.20
CA ASP A 65 5.31 13.71 15.87
C ASP A 65 5.27 14.56 14.60
N THR A 66 6.40 15.13 14.23
CA THR A 66 6.51 16.00 13.04
C THR A 66 6.22 15.26 11.74
N TYR A 67 6.43 13.93 11.67
CA TYR A 67 6.17 13.11 10.46
C TYR A 67 4.74 12.57 10.39
N SER A 68 3.86 12.97 11.28
CA SER A 68 2.45 12.57 11.30
C SER A 68 1.70 12.92 10.01
N GLN A 69 2.21 13.84 9.19
CA GLN A 69 1.67 14.17 7.86
C GLN A 69 1.50 12.94 6.96
N PHE A 70 2.47 12.05 6.96
CA PHE A 70 2.40 10.82 6.17
C PHE A 70 1.50 9.76 6.82
N TRP A 71 1.55 9.65 8.15
CA TRP A 71 0.92 8.53 8.85
C TRP A 71 -0.53 8.79 9.24
N ASN A 72 -0.79 9.96 9.82
CA ASN A 72 -2.12 10.37 10.26
C ASN A 72 -2.08 11.85 10.66
N PRO A 73 -2.39 12.79 9.75
CA PRO A 73 -2.31 14.21 10.04
C PRO A 73 -3.29 14.69 11.14
N SER A 74 -4.36 13.93 11.42
CA SER A 74 -5.29 14.30 12.50
C SER A 74 -4.65 14.31 13.89
N LYS A 75 -3.46 13.71 14.07
CA LYS A 75 -2.70 13.73 15.31
C LYS A 75 -2.17 15.12 15.68
N TYR A 76 -1.91 16.02 14.72
CA TYR A 76 -1.22 17.27 14.97
C TYR A 76 -1.89 18.19 15.98
N VAL A 77 -3.21 18.14 16.13
CA VAL A 77 -3.94 18.94 17.14
C VAL A 77 -3.65 18.52 18.58
N PHE A 78 -3.05 17.33 18.77
CA PHE A 78 -2.59 16.83 20.07
C PHE A 78 -1.08 17.05 20.29
N SER A 79 -0.40 17.76 19.38
CA SER A 79 1.02 18.05 19.57
C SER A 79 1.24 19.00 20.77
N GLU A 80 2.23 18.70 21.59
CA GLU A 80 2.66 19.57 22.69
C GLU A 80 3.47 20.76 22.19
N THR A 81 4.04 20.67 20.97
CA THR A 81 4.78 21.76 20.33
C THR A 81 3.88 22.52 19.38
N LYS A 82 4.12 23.82 19.24
CA LYS A 82 3.34 24.68 18.34
C LYS A 82 3.62 24.36 16.89
N SER A 83 4.87 24.11 16.55
CA SER A 83 5.30 23.78 15.19
C SER A 83 6.52 22.87 15.19
N GLY A 84 6.71 22.15 14.11
CA GLY A 84 7.86 21.31 13.91
C GLY A 84 8.25 21.23 12.43
N PHE A 85 9.54 21.07 12.20
CA PHE A 85 10.14 20.83 10.89
C PHE A 85 10.93 19.53 10.92
N GLY A 86 10.70 18.64 9.95
CA GLY A 86 11.35 17.36 9.85
C GLY A 86 12.03 17.16 8.49
N LEU A 87 13.20 16.55 8.53
CA LEU A 87 13.94 16.06 7.36
C LEU A 87 14.26 14.59 7.58
N SER A 88 13.92 13.73 6.62
CA SER A 88 14.33 12.33 6.66
C SER A 88 14.99 11.89 5.36
N TYR A 89 15.87 10.91 5.48
CA TYR A 89 16.57 10.29 4.37
C TYR A 89 16.58 8.78 4.53
N THR A 90 16.10 8.08 3.51
CA THR A 90 16.05 6.62 3.45
C THR A 90 16.75 6.13 2.19
N PRO A 91 17.95 5.55 2.29
CA PRO A 91 18.54 4.80 1.18
C PRO A 91 17.63 3.64 0.80
N TYR A 92 17.55 3.34 -0.48
CA TYR A 92 16.71 2.25 -0.99
C TYR A 92 17.55 1.34 -1.87
N LEU A 93 17.37 0.02 -1.77
CA LEU A 93 18.18 -0.98 -2.49
C LEU A 93 19.72 -0.79 -2.31
N SER A 94 20.15 -0.27 -1.17
CA SER A 94 21.54 0.12 -0.92
C SER A 94 22.58 -0.99 -1.07
N LYS A 95 22.17 -2.25 -1.07
CA LYS A 95 23.04 -3.41 -1.41
C LYS A 95 23.32 -3.57 -2.92
N LEU A 96 22.44 -3.04 -3.76
CA LEU A 96 22.53 -3.17 -5.21
C LEU A 96 23.09 -1.91 -5.86
N VAL A 97 22.58 -0.75 -5.44
CA VAL A 97 22.93 0.56 -5.97
C VAL A 97 22.95 1.59 -4.84
N ASN A 98 23.77 2.65 -4.99
CA ASN A 98 23.95 3.63 -3.92
C ASN A 98 23.24 4.97 -4.17
N ASP A 99 22.54 5.11 -5.27
CA ASP A 99 21.95 6.36 -5.76
C ASP A 99 20.42 6.38 -5.71
N ILE A 100 19.78 5.25 -5.31
CA ILE A 100 18.34 5.21 -5.07
C ILE A 100 18.06 5.64 -3.62
N SER A 101 17.22 6.66 -3.46
CA SER A 101 16.89 7.18 -2.14
C SER A 101 15.56 7.91 -2.08
N LEU A 102 14.96 7.93 -0.90
CA LEU A 102 13.79 8.72 -0.56
C LEU A 102 14.16 9.82 0.42
N GLY A 103 13.95 11.07 0.00
CA GLY A 103 13.99 12.25 0.87
C GLY A 103 12.58 12.68 1.25
N ASN A 104 12.40 13.15 2.48
CA ASN A 104 11.13 13.72 2.94
C ASN A 104 11.37 14.96 3.79
N LEU A 105 10.63 16.03 3.49
CA LEU A 105 10.55 17.26 4.25
C LEU A 105 9.13 17.41 4.77
N THR A 106 8.95 17.74 6.04
CA THR A 106 7.64 17.96 6.63
C THR A 106 7.67 19.17 7.55
N TYR A 107 6.64 19.99 7.48
CA TYR A 107 6.40 21.10 8.40
C TYR A 107 4.97 21.06 8.87
N PHE A 108 4.74 21.22 10.17
CA PHE A 108 3.42 21.43 10.73
C PHE A 108 3.37 22.64 11.63
N ASN A 109 2.18 23.21 11.77
CA ASN A 109 1.92 24.27 12.74
C ASN A 109 0.50 24.15 13.28
N ARG A 110 0.37 24.22 14.60
CA ARG A 110 -0.90 24.38 15.29
C ARG A 110 -1.34 25.84 15.19
N ILE A 111 -2.48 26.06 14.55
CA ILE A 111 -3.07 27.41 14.40
C ILE A 111 -3.62 27.86 15.75
N ASN A 112 -4.31 26.94 16.42
CA ASN A 112 -4.90 27.12 17.76
C ASN A 112 -5.03 25.75 18.44
N GLU A 113 -5.72 25.68 19.58
CA GLU A 113 -5.94 24.45 20.36
C GLU A 113 -6.71 23.37 19.59
N ARG A 114 -7.55 23.78 18.61
CA ARG A 114 -8.44 22.88 17.88
C ARG A 114 -8.00 22.58 16.47
N SER A 115 -7.05 23.33 15.90
CA SER A 115 -6.71 23.18 14.50
C SER A 115 -5.20 23.24 14.23
N ALA A 116 -4.78 22.46 13.28
CA ALA A 116 -3.42 22.44 12.78
C ALA A 116 -3.41 22.27 11.27
N PHE A 117 -2.35 22.76 10.63
CA PHE A 117 -2.05 22.44 9.24
C PHE A 117 -0.65 21.86 9.12
N ALA A 118 -0.42 21.11 8.06
CA ALA A 118 0.91 20.65 7.74
C ALA A 118 1.11 20.59 6.23
N VAL A 119 2.38 20.63 5.83
CA VAL A 119 2.83 20.46 4.44
C VAL A 119 3.99 19.49 4.39
N SER A 120 4.08 18.71 3.33
CA SER A 120 5.25 17.86 3.09
C SER A 120 5.65 17.79 1.64
N LEU A 121 6.92 17.49 1.43
CA LEU A 121 7.52 17.21 0.13
C LEU A 121 8.25 15.88 0.25
N ARG A 122 7.94 14.93 -0.62
CA ARG A 122 8.67 13.66 -0.73
C ARG A 122 9.24 13.54 -2.13
N TYR A 123 10.52 13.20 -2.21
CA TYR A 123 11.22 13.00 -3.47
C TYR A 123 11.92 11.64 -3.46
N PHE A 124 11.58 10.81 -4.44
CA PHE A 124 12.16 9.49 -4.64
C PHE A 124 13.02 9.50 -5.90
N SER A 125 14.32 9.37 -5.72
CA SER A 125 15.29 9.21 -6.81
C SER A 125 15.47 7.72 -7.07
N LEU A 126 15.36 7.32 -8.34
CA LEU A 126 15.67 5.95 -8.77
C LEU A 126 17.10 5.82 -9.32
N GLY A 127 17.93 6.85 -9.09
CA GLY A 127 19.31 6.84 -9.52
C GLY A 127 19.52 7.25 -10.98
N GLU A 128 20.71 6.98 -11.49
CA GLU A 128 21.10 7.24 -12.88
C GLU A 128 21.12 5.94 -13.66
N ILE A 129 20.43 5.89 -14.79
CA ILE A 129 20.41 4.75 -15.70
C ILE A 129 21.19 5.12 -16.95
N GLU A 130 22.30 4.43 -17.16
CA GLU A 130 23.11 4.57 -18.39
C GLU A 130 22.62 3.61 -19.45
N ILE A 131 22.23 4.15 -20.61
CA ILE A 131 21.75 3.37 -21.74
C ILE A 131 22.73 3.53 -22.89
N ILE A 132 23.36 2.44 -23.29
CA ILE A 132 24.27 2.35 -24.44
C ILE A 132 23.51 1.66 -25.58
N GLN A 133 23.20 2.40 -26.64
CA GLN A 133 22.42 1.89 -27.78
C GLN A 133 23.26 1.03 -28.71
N ASP A 134 24.53 1.37 -28.88
CA ASP A 134 25.50 0.61 -29.67
C ASP A 134 26.93 0.82 -29.16
N GLU A 135 27.89 0.02 -29.64
CA GLU A 135 29.29 0.01 -29.19
C GLU A 135 30.01 1.35 -29.40
N PHE A 136 29.48 2.24 -30.25
CA PHE A 136 30.09 3.52 -30.63
C PHE A 136 29.28 4.73 -30.12
N SER A 137 28.11 4.52 -29.52
CA SER A 137 27.26 5.59 -28.99
C SER A 137 27.77 6.09 -27.64
N GLN A 138 27.58 7.38 -27.39
CA GLN A 138 27.71 7.90 -26.03
C GLN A 138 26.54 7.39 -25.18
N ALA A 139 26.81 7.04 -23.92
CA ALA A 139 25.79 6.66 -22.98
C ALA A 139 24.76 7.79 -22.80
N LEU A 140 23.48 7.46 -22.95
CA LEU A 140 22.38 8.34 -22.58
C LEU A 140 22.08 8.13 -21.10
N ILE A 141 22.11 9.21 -20.31
CA ILE A 141 21.86 9.17 -18.87
C ILE A 141 20.41 9.62 -18.62
N GLU A 142 19.60 8.71 -18.10
CA GLU A 142 18.24 8.98 -17.65
C GLU A 142 18.18 8.96 -16.11
N LYS A 143 17.31 9.84 -15.53
CA LYS A 143 17.17 10.01 -14.08
C LYS A 143 15.69 9.90 -13.66
N PRO A 144 15.13 8.69 -13.64
CA PRO A 144 13.75 8.50 -13.22
C PRO A 144 13.56 8.97 -11.78
N ASN A 145 12.43 9.63 -11.52
CA ASN A 145 12.14 10.14 -10.20
C ASN A 145 10.64 10.28 -9.97
N GLU A 146 10.25 10.30 -8.70
CA GLU A 146 8.88 10.51 -8.27
C GLU A 146 8.83 11.58 -7.17
N LEU A 147 7.79 12.37 -7.19
CA LEU A 147 7.60 13.51 -6.28
C LEU A 147 6.18 13.54 -5.75
N THR A 148 6.01 13.86 -4.45
CA THR A 148 4.72 14.28 -3.91
C THR A 148 4.83 15.58 -3.13
N MET A 149 3.75 16.36 -3.19
CA MET A 149 3.51 17.53 -2.36
C MET A 149 2.17 17.35 -1.66
N ASP A 150 2.17 17.43 -0.35
CA ASP A 150 0.98 17.25 0.46
C ASP A 150 0.69 18.50 1.28
N ILE A 151 -0.60 18.81 1.44
CA ILE A 151 -1.09 19.79 2.40
C ILE A 151 -2.22 19.17 3.20
N SER A 152 -2.21 19.32 4.51
CA SER A 152 -3.28 18.81 5.37
C SER A 152 -3.82 19.87 6.32
N TYR A 153 -5.07 19.62 6.71
CA TYR A 153 -5.74 20.36 7.76
C TYR A 153 -6.38 19.39 8.74
N SER A 154 -6.21 19.64 10.03
CA SER A 154 -6.68 18.79 11.12
C SER A 154 -7.53 19.60 12.08
N LEU A 155 -8.63 19.01 12.53
CA LEU A 155 -9.57 19.63 13.44
C LEU A 155 -9.89 18.71 14.63
N ARG A 156 -9.75 19.24 15.84
CA ARG A 156 -10.17 18.58 17.08
C ARG A 156 -11.68 18.80 17.27
N LEU A 157 -12.43 17.71 17.14
CA LEU A 157 -13.90 17.71 17.22
C LEU A 157 -14.41 17.53 18.64
N ALA A 158 -13.65 16.79 19.46
CA ALA A 158 -13.88 16.61 20.88
C ALA A 158 -12.53 16.56 21.62
N ASP A 159 -12.53 16.58 22.95
CA ASP A 159 -11.30 16.61 23.74
C ASP A 159 -10.35 15.48 23.44
N GLN A 160 -10.88 14.32 23.08
CA GLN A 160 -10.13 13.11 22.80
C GLN A 160 -10.15 12.70 21.32
N PHE A 161 -10.86 13.44 20.44
CA PHE A 161 -11.09 13.01 19.06
C PHE A 161 -10.83 14.12 18.04
N SER A 162 -10.13 13.76 16.98
CA SER A 162 -9.84 14.65 15.85
C SER A 162 -10.02 13.96 14.51
N MET A 163 -10.22 14.76 13.47
CA MET A 163 -10.22 14.34 12.08
C MET A 163 -9.28 15.22 11.26
N GLY A 164 -8.81 14.70 10.14
CA GLY A 164 -7.92 15.40 9.23
C GLY A 164 -8.17 15.02 7.79
N VAL A 165 -7.90 15.96 6.90
CA VAL A 165 -7.94 15.78 5.46
C VAL A 165 -6.59 16.22 4.90
N ALA A 166 -6.00 15.44 3.99
CA ALA A 166 -4.84 15.86 3.23
C ALA A 166 -5.13 15.82 1.73
N LEU A 167 -4.60 16.80 1.03
CA LEU A 167 -4.58 16.83 -0.44
C LEU A 167 -3.15 16.56 -0.87
N ARG A 168 -2.99 15.67 -1.84
CA ARG A 168 -1.72 15.26 -2.42
C ARG A 168 -1.69 15.54 -3.90
N TYR A 169 -0.66 16.23 -4.37
CA TYR A 169 -0.24 16.21 -5.76
C TYR A 169 0.90 15.23 -5.90
N LEU A 170 0.87 14.40 -6.94
CA LEU A 170 1.94 13.46 -7.24
C LEU A 170 2.36 13.57 -8.71
N ARG A 171 3.66 13.36 -8.94
CA ARG A 171 4.26 13.23 -10.26
C ARG A 171 5.23 12.04 -10.24
N SER A 172 5.05 11.15 -11.20
CA SER A 172 5.92 10.01 -11.44
C SER A 172 6.54 10.17 -12.83
N ASP A 173 7.85 10.34 -12.88
CA ASP A 173 8.63 10.48 -14.11
C ASP A 173 9.57 9.27 -14.22
N LEU A 174 9.03 8.19 -14.72
CA LEU A 174 9.74 6.92 -14.93
C LEU A 174 10.15 6.72 -16.39
N ARG A 175 10.17 7.80 -17.17
CA ARG A 175 10.48 7.74 -18.60
C ARG A 175 11.91 7.27 -18.81
N ILE A 176 12.03 6.33 -19.75
CA ILE A 176 13.30 5.93 -20.37
C ILE A 176 13.08 6.12 -21.88
N GLN A 177 13.27 7.36 -22.34
CA GLN A 177 12.98 7.75 -23.72
C GLN A 177 13.77 6.97 -24.77
N ALA A 178 14.95 6.49 -24.39
CA ALA A 178 15.73 5.61 -25.28
C ALA A 178 15.09 4.25 -25.53
N VAL A 179 14.14 3.81 -24.67
CA VAL A 179 13.41 2.54 -24.80
C VAL A 179 12.02 2.75 -25.35
N ASP A 180 11.34 3.80 -24.91
CA ASP A 180 9.98 4.16 -25.36
C ASP A 180 9.87 5.68 -25.54
N GLU A 181 9.87 6.12 -26.79
CA GLU A 181 9.73 7.56 -27.16
C GLU A 181 8.35 8.12 -26.79
N THR A 182 7.33 7.27 -26.61
CA THR A 182 5.95 7.68 -26.27
C THR A 182 5.73 7.82 -24.76
N ALA A 183 6.67 7.36 -23.94
CA ALA A 183 6.59 7.43 -22.50
C ALA A 183 6.48 8.88 -22.00
N LYS A 184 5.54 9.14 -21.10
CA LYS A 184 5.28 10.44 -20.51
C LYS A 184 5.37 10.39 -18.99
N ALA A 185 5.81 11.51 -18.40
CA ALA A 185 5.66 11.68 -16.96
C ALA A 185 4.17 11.75 -16.61
N ALA A 186 3.77 10.96 -15.65
CA ALA A 186 2.39 10.90 -15.19
C ALA A 186 2.21 11.78 -13.95
N SER A 187 1.05 12.42 -13.82
CA SER A 187 0.68 13.24 -12.67
C SER A 187 -0.74 12.94 -12.24
N SER A 188 -1.01 12.98 -10.95
CA SER A 188 -2.33 12.76 -10.40
C SER A 188 -2.51 13.52 -9.09
N TYR A 189 -3.72 13.47 -8.55
CA TYR A 189 -4.08 14.02 -7.25
C TYR A 189 -4.68 12.90 -6.40
N ALA A 190 -4.50 13.01 -5.09
CA ALA A 190 -5.11 12.10 -4.15
C ALA A 190 -5.58 12.84 -2.90
N VAL A 191 -6.51 12.22 -2.18
CA VAL A 191 -7.02 12.70 -0.90
C VAL A 191 -6.76 11.64 0.16
N ASP A 192 -6.32 12.09 1.34
CA ASP A 192 -6.26 11.24 2.52
C ASP A 192 -7.30 11.72 3.53
N LEU A 193 -8.03 10.77 4.13
CA LEU A 193 -9.02 11.02 5.18
C LEU A 193 -8.57 10.31 6.45
N SER A 194 -8.43 11.05 7.54
CA SER A 194 -7.89 10.51 8.78
C SER A 194 -8.72 10.84 10.00
N ALA A 195 -8.63 9.97 11.00
CA ALA A 195 -9.21 10.16 12.32
C ALA A 195 -8.25 9.66 13.40
N TYR A 196 -8.26 10.30 14.55
CA TYR A 196 -7.42 9.93 15.67
C TYR A 196 -8.13 10.15 16.98
N TYR A 197 -7.98 9.18 17.88
CA TYR A 197 -8.45 9.23 19.25
C TYR A 197 -7.25 9.15 20.19
N GLN A 198 -7.21 10.03 21.18
CA GLN A 198 -6.25 10.03 22.27
C GLN A 198 -7.01 10.17 23.58
N GLY A 199 -7.04 9.10 24.38
CA GLY A 199 -7.67 9.11 25.68
C GLY A 199 -6.94 10.01 26.68
N GLU A 200 -7.56 10.26 27.80
CA GLU A 200 -6.93 10.87 28.95
C GLU A 200 -6.01 9.87 29.65
N GLU A 201 -5.05 10.39 30.38
CA GLU A 201 -4.23 9.57 31.28
C GLU A 201 -5.08 9.14 32.47
N GLN A 202 -5.17 7.85 32.66
CA GLN A 202 -5.99 7.21 33.71
C GLN A 202 -5.22 6.10 34.39
N LEU A 203 -5.55 5.86 35.64
CA LEU A 203 -4.99 4.76 36.42
C LEU A 203 -5.63 3.42 36.01
N TYR A 204 -4.83 2.51 35.51
CA TYR A 204 -5.18 1.12 35.16
C TYR A 204 -4.49 0.16 36.14
N GLY A 205 -5.18 -0.19 37.21
CA GLY A 205 -4.55 -0.91 38.35
C GLY A 205 -3.57 -0.01 39.08
N ASP A 206 -2.29 -0.33 39.02
CA ASP A 206 -1.20 0.42 39.66
C ASP A 206 -0.35 1.23 38.67
N ILE A 207 -0.77 1.30 37.40
CA ILE A 207 -0.01 1.95 36.33
C ILE A 207 -0.88 3.02 35.66
N ASP A 208 -0.34 4.22 35.52
CA ASP A 208 -0.96 5.26 34.69
C ASP A 208 -0.82 4.89 33.22
N GLY A 209 -1.86 5.13 32.45
CA GLY A 209 -1.86 4.78 31.04
C GLY A 209 -2.82 5.57 30.19
N ARG A 210 -2.64 5.49 28.89
CA ARG A 210 -3.46 6.19 27.91
C ARG A 210 -3.65 5.36 26.64
N TRP A 211 -4.90 5.21 26.21
CA TRP A 211 -5.26 4.61 24.93
C TRP A 211 -5.14 5.59 23.78
N ARG A 212 -4.71 5.06 22.64
CA ARG A 212 -4.72 5.74 21.36
C ARG A 212 -5.32 4.85 20.29
N ALA A 213 -6.04 5.43 19.34
CA ALA A 213 -6.52 4.73 18.16
C ALA A 213 -6.44 5.67 16.95
N GLY A 214 -6.21 5.10 15.79
CA GLY A 214 -6.10 5.86 14.55
C GLY A 214 -6.67 5.10 13.38
N LEU A 215 -7.21 5.84 12.42
CA LEU A 215 -7.69 5.36 11.16
C LEU A 215 -7.30 6.33 10.06
N ILE A 216 -6.89 5.82 8.91
CA ILE A 216 -6.66 6.63 7.72
C ILE A 216 -6.96 5.83 6.45
N ILE A 217 -7.61 6.48 5.50
CA ILE A 217 -7.65 6.06 4.10
C ILE A 217 -6.70 6.98 3.35
N GLN A 218 -5.68 6.42 2.70
CA GLN A 218 -4.65 7.17 2.00
C GLN A 218 -4.71 6.95 0.50
N ASN A 219 -4.23 7.94 -0.24
CA ASN A 219 -4.06 7.88 -1.69
C ASN A 219 -5.36 7.63 -2.47
N LEU A 220 -6.49 8.10 -1.95
CA LEU A 220 -7.78 8.01 -2.65
C LEU A 220 -7.77 8.97 -3.84
N GLY A 221 -7.65 8.46 -5.05
CA GLY A 221 -7.52 9.26 -6.27
C GLY A 221 -7.66 8.45 -7.54
N PRO A 222 -7.78 9.13 -8.71
CA PRO A 222 -7.94 8.48 -9.99
C PRO A 222 -6.72 7.63 -10.35
N LYS A 223 -6.93 6.69 -11.26
CA LYS A 223 -5.87 5.88 -11.87
C LYS A 223 -4.84 6.77 -12.56
N ILE A 224 -3.61 6.29 -12.66
CA ILE A 224 -2.50 6.95 -13.33
C ILE A 224 -2.13 6.22 -14.62
N LYS A 225 -1.67 6.96 -15.62
CA LYS A 225 -1.31 6.45 -16.93
C LYS A 225 0.04 7.01 -17.37
N TYR A 226 0.95 6.12 -17.81
CA TYR A 226 2.33 6.45 -18.16
C TYR A 226 2.58 6.63 -19.67
N ASP A 227 1.68 6.16 -20.53
CA ASP A 227 1.75 6.30 -21.98
C ASP A 227 0.36 6.54 -22.56
N GLU A 228 0.27 6.87 -23.85
CA GLU A 228 -1.02 7.18 -24.52
C GLU A 228 -1.88 5.93 -24.77
N SER A 229 -1.24 4.81 -25.00
CA SER A 229 -1.88 3.52 -25.37
C SER A 229 -1.97 2.53 -24.21
N GLY A 230 -1.22 2.77 -23.12
CA GLY A 230 -1.10 1.88 -21.96
C GLY A 230 -2.33 1.82 -21.07
N GLN A 231 -2.34 0.83 -20.23
CA GLN A 231 -3.40 0.64 -19.25
C GLN A 231 -3.25 1.63 -18.09
N GLU A 232 -4.38 2.05 -17.59
CA GLU A 232 -4.46 2.84 -16.36
C GLU A 232 -4.20 1.94 -15.14
N THR A 233 -3.35 2.40 -14.22
CA THR A 233 -2.99 1.68 -13.00
C THR A 233 -3.53 2.41 -11.78
N PHE A 234 -4.04 1.66 -10.80
CA PHE A 234 -4.52 2.22 -9.55
C PHE A 234 -3.39 2.86 -8.75
N LEU A 235 -3.66 3.98 -8.09
CA LEU A 235 -2.83 4.47 -7.01
C LEU A 235 -2.87 3.48 -5.83
N PRO A 236 -1.85 3.40 -4.97
CA PRO A 236 -1.83 2.50 -3.83
C PRO A 236 -2.75 3.00 -2.70
N THR A 237 -4.05 3.11 -3.02
CA THR A 237 -5.07 3.43 -2.04
C THR A 237 -5.06 2.38 -0.95
N ASN A 238 -5.02 2.81 0.31
CA ASN A 238 -4.96 1.87 1.42
C ASN A 238 -5.74 2.36 2.62
N LEU A 239 -6.23 1.42 3.40
CA LEU A 239 -6.84 1.61 4.70
C LEU A 239 -5.87 1.14 5.77
N ARG A 240 -5.56 2.00 6.74
CA ARG A 240 -4.79 1.67 7.94
C ARG A 240 -5.62 1.89 9.18
N VAL A 241 -5.61 0.93 10.07
CA VAL A 241 -6.27 0.99 11.37
C VAL A 241 -5.28 0.55 12.42
N GLY A 242 -5.15 1.32 13.48
CA GLY A 242 -4.21 1.00 14.55
C GLY A 242 -4.74 1.37 15.92
N THR A 243 -4.13 0.76 16.91
CA THR A 243 -4.34 1.07 18.33
C THR A 243 -3.01 1.07 19.06
N GLY A 244 -2.92 1.87 20.10
CA GLY A 244 -1.74 1.93 20.95
C GLY A 244 -2.12 2.19 22.39
N PHE A 245 -1.25 1.74 23.29
CA PHE A 245 -1.37 2.00 24.72
C PHE A 245 -0.04 2.49 25.26
N ASP A 246 -0.09 3.59 26.01
CA ASP A 246 1.05 4.17 26.71
C ASP A 246 1.00 3.71 28.17
N PHE A 247 2.03 3.01 28.63
CA PHE A 247 2.30 2.70 30.02
C PHE A 247 3.20 3.80 30.59
N ILE A 248 2.69 4.63 31.46
CA ILE A 248 3.40 5.71 32.14
C ILE A 248 3.88 5.15 33.47
N LEU A 249 5.13 4.67 33.50
CA LEU A 249 5.68 3.95 34.64
C LEU A 249 6.03 4.91 35.78
N ASP A 250 6.57 6.07 35.41
CA ASP A 250 6.87 7.20 36.28
C ASP A 250 7.08 8.47 35.45
N GLN A 251 7.51 9.57 36.08
CA GLN A 251 7.73 10.86 35.42
C GLN A 251 8.84 10.85 34.35
N TYR A 252 9.70 9.80 34.32
CA TYR A 252 10.82 9.67 33.39
C TYR A 252 10.65 8.51 32.40
N ASN A 253 9.86 7.49 32.77
CA ASN A 253 9.83 6.22 32.07
C ASN A 253 8.46 5.97 31.45
N LYS A 254 8.40 5.85 30.13
CA LYS A 254 7.19 5.54 29.38
C LYS A 254 7.47 4.40 28.39
N VAL A 255 6.57 3.42 28.35
CA VAL A 255 6.55 2.36 27.34
C VAL A 255 5.28 2.48 26.52
N SER A 256 5.40 2.51 25.21
CA SER A 256 4.26 2.53 24.30
C SER A 256 4.23 1.25 23.47
N LEU A 257 3.11 0.57 23.45
CA LEU A 257 2.85 -0.55 22.55
C LEU A 257 1.85 -0.13 21.48
N THR A 258 2.10 -0.49 20.24
CA THR A 258 1.22 -0.12 19.11
C THR A 258 1.07 -1.32 18.19
N ALA A 259 -0.15 -1.50 17.68
CA ALA A 259 -0.48 -2.48 16.65
C ALA A 259 -1.20 -1.76 15.50
N GLU A 260 -0.90 -2.16 14.28
CA GLU A 260 -1.50 -1.58 13.06
C GLU A 260 -1.81 -2.69 12.05
N ILE A 261 -2.94 -2.56 11.37
CA ILE A 261 -3.36 -3.41 10.27
C ILE A 261 -3.56 -2.52 9.05
N THR A 262 -3.07 -2.97 7.90
CA THR A 262 -3.20 -2.25 6.63
C THR A 262 -3.75 -3.18 5.56
N LYS A 263 -4.70 -2.67 4.75
CA LYS A 263 -5.18 -3.33 3.53
C LYS A 263 -5.05 -2.36 2.35
N LEU A 264 -4.53 -2.87 1.22
CA LEU A 264 -4.66 -2.16 -0.05
C LEU A 264 -6.11 -2.21 -0.53
N LEU A 265 -6.65 -1.05 -0.88
CA LEU A 265 -7.99 -0.90 -1.44
C LEU A 265 -7.91 -0.82 -2.97
N VAL A 266 -7.29 -1.82 -3.56
CA VAL A 266 -7.03 -1.97 -5.00
C VAL A 266 -7.45 -3.37 -5.39
N PRO A 267 -8.15 -3.54 -6.54
CA PRO A 267 -8.61 -4.85 -6.97
C PRO A 267 -7.50 -5.89 -7.08
N THR A 268 -7.80 -7.09 -6.65
CA THR A 268 -6.88 -8.23 -6.75
C THR A 268 -6.88 -8.77 -8.18
N ASN A 269 -5.71 -9.15 -8.66
CA ASN A 269 -5.59 -9.74 -10.00
C ASN A 269 -6.36 -11.07 -10.06
N PRO A 270 -7.25 -11.25 -11.04
CA PRO A 270 -7.96 -12.52 -11.24
C PRO A 270 -6.98 -13.62 -11.67
N ILE A 271 -7.39 -14.86 -11.52
CA ILE A 271 -6.71 -15.98 -12.17
C ILE A 271 -7.18 -16.00 -13.62
N LEU A 272 -6.24 -15.87 -14.54
CA LEU A 272 -6.51 -15.96 -15.97
C LEU A 272 -6.32 -17.38 -16.47
N GLY A 273 -6.94 -17.70 -17.59
CA GLY A 273 -6.79 -18.97 -18.28
C GLY A 273 -6.97 -18.80 -19.77
N LYS A 274 -6.81 -19.90 -20.49
CA LYS A 274 -7.10 -19.98 -21.92
C LYS A 274 -8.27 -20.91 -22.15
N GLU A 275 -9.15 -20.53 -23.08
CA GLU A 275 -10.34 -21.30 -23.43
C GLU A 275 -10.01 -22.28 -24.57
N TYR A 276 -10.30 -23.55 -24.34
CA TYR A 276 -10.10 -24.64 -25.27
C TYR A 276 -11.42 -25.33 -25.58
N ASN A 277 -11.60 -25.83 -26.81
CA ASN A 277 -12.61 -26.82 -27.10
C ASN A 277 -12.21 -28.14 -26.45
N TYR A 278 -13.19 -28.97 -26.07
CA TYR A 278 -12.92 -30.33 -25.65
C TYR A 278 -14.00 -31.28 -26.13
N SER A 279 -13.64 -32.55 -26.23
CA SER A 279 -14.54 -33.66 -26.57
C SER A 279 -14.99 -34.33 -25.26
N ASP A 280 -16.24 -34.13 -24.88
CA ASP A 280 -16.84 -34.78 -23.71
C ASP A 280 -17.17 -36.23 -24.00
N ILE A 281 -16.26 -37.15 -23.62
CA ILE A 281 -16.36 -38.58 -23.95
C ILE A 281 -17.40 -39.29 -23.09
N ASN A 282 -17.58 -38.83 -21.85
CA ASN A 282 -18.53 -39.41 -20.90
C ASN A 282 -19.91 -38.72 -20.90
N GLU A 283 -20.09 -37.67 -21.72
CA GLU A 283 -21.32 -36.91 -21.91
C GLU A 283 -21.89 -36.30 -20.59
N ASN A 284 -20.99 -35.97 -19.64
CA ASN A 284 -21.38 -35.38 -18.35
C ASN A 284 -21.44 -33.85 -18.33
N GLY A 285 -20.95 -33.20 -19.40
CA GLY A 285 -20.95 -31.74 -19.54
C GLY A 285 -19.84 -31.02 -18.75
N VAL A 286 -18.91 -31.77 -18.17
CA VAL A 286 -17.78 -31.26 -17.39
C VAL A 286 -16.50 -31.85 -17.96
N TYR A 287 -15.48 -31.00 -18.17
CA TYR A 287 -14.17 -31.45 -18.62
C TYR A 287 -13.47 -32.27 -17.53
N ASP A 288 -13.05 -33.49 -17.88
CA ASP A 288 -12.29 -34.40 -17.03
C ASP A 288 -10.96 -34.72 -17.74
N GLU A 289 -9.83 -34.24 -17.20
CA GLU A 289 -8.51 -34.39 -17.79
C GLU A 289 -8.08 -35.87 -18.02
N GLU A 290 -8.65 -36.81 -17.24
CA GLU A 290 -8.33 -38.22 -17.36
C GLU A 290 -9.17 -38.96 -18.44
N ILE A 291 -10.31 -38.37 -18.83
CA ILE A 291 -11.31 -39.05 -19.70
C ILE A 291 -11.49 -38.29 -21.02
N ASP A 292 -11.51 -36.95 -20.98
CA ASP A 292 -11.87 -36.10 -22.09
C ASP A 292 -10.64 -35.67 -22.89
N GLU A 293 -10.82 -35.46 -24.19
CA GLU A 293 -9.75 -34.98 -25.05
C GLU A 293 -9.83 -33.45 -25.21
N LEU A 294 -8.69 -32.78 -24.87
CA LEU A 294 -8.54 -31.35 -25.09
C LEU A 294 -8.35 -31.08 -26.60
N GLY A 295 -9.17 -30.19 -27.13
CA GLY A 295 -9.15 -29.79 -28.52
C GLY A 295 -8.39 -28.48 -28.78
N ASP A 296 -8.75 -27.79 -29.84
CA ASP A 296 -8.11 -26.55 -30.25
C ASP A 296 -8.39 -25.38 -29.33
N LEU A 297 -7.42 -24.47 -29.25
CA LEU A 297 -7.56 -23.17 -28.55
C LEU A 297 -8.64 -22.32 -29.23
N VAL A 298 -9.63 -21.85 -28.45
CA VAL A 298 -10.74 -21.03 -28.95
C VAL A 298 -10.29 -19.59 -29.21
N SER A 299 -9.49 -19.02 -28.29
CA SER A 299 -8.96 -17.66 -28.38
C SER A 299 -7.56 -17.57 -27.75
N ASN A 300 -6.70 -16.75 -28.36
CA ASN A 300 -5.42 -16.38 -27.76
C ASN A 300 -5.56 -15.34 -26.63
N GLU A 301 -6.70 -14.67 -26.51
CA GLU A 301 -6.95 -13.71 -25.45
C GLU A 301 -7.21 -14.43 -24.12
N PRO A 302 -6.58 -13.99 -23.04
CA PRO A 302 -6.80 -14.58 -21.72
C PRO A 302 -8.22 -14.31 -21.24
N VAL A 303 -8.86 -15.31 -20.66
CA VAL A 303 -10.20 -15.23 -20.06
C VAL A 303 -10.08 -15.35 -18.54
N ILE A 304 -10.93 -14.66 -17.81
CA ILE A 304 -10.97 -14.77 -16.34
C ILE A 304 -11.50 -16.17 -15.98
N PHE A 305 -10.65 -16.95 -15.32
CA PHE A 305 -11.04 -18.24 -14.77
C PHE A 305 -11.69 -18.10 -13.39
N GLN A 306 -11.10 -17.26 -12.53
CA GLN A 306 -11.60 -17.03 -11.16
C GLN A 306 -11.23 -15.62 -10.68
N GLY A 307 -12.08 -15.01 -9.87
CA GLY A 307 -11.97 -13.63 -9.42
C GLY A 307 -12.84 -12.68 -10.23
N GLU A 308 -12.65 -11.39 -10.04
CA GLU A 308 -13.43 -10.34 -10.70
C GLU A 308 -12.57 -9.53 -11.69
N ASN A 309 -13.23 -8.83 -12.63
CA ASN A 309 -12.55 -7.97 -13.57
C ASN A 309 -11.94 -6.75 -12.85
N PRO A 310 -10.60 -6.56 -12.84
CA PRO A 310 -9.95 -5.45 -12.17
C PRO A 310 -10.04 -4.13 -12.97
N ASN A 311 -10.53 -4.17 -14.21
CA ASN A 311 -10.63 -2.98 -15.05
C ASN A 311 -11.93 -2.21 -14.77
N VAL A 312 -12.03 -1.68 -13.57
CA VAL A 312 -13.15 -0.85 -13.07
C VAL A 312 -12.66 0.57 -12.75
N ASP A 313 -13.57 1.52 -12.55
CA ASP A 313 -13.20 2.84 -12.07
C ASP A 313 -12.62 2.80 -10.65
N PHE A 314 -11.91 3.86 -10.24
CA PHE A 314 -11.16 3.83 -8.97
C PHE A 314 -12.04 3.65 -7.73
N MET A 315 -13.25 4.23 -7.71
CA MET A 315 -14.15 4.07 -6.55
C MET A 315 -14.74 2.66 -6.51
N SER A 316 -15.15 2.10 -7.64
CA SER A 316 -15.59 0.71 -7.72
C SER A 316 -14.49 -0.24 -7.29
N GLY A 317 -13.24 0.02 -7.70
CA GLY A 317 -12.08 -0.76 -7.28
C GLY A 317 -11.86 -0.76 -5.77
N VAL A 318 -12.05 0.37 -5.10
CA VAL A 318 -11.96 0.47 -3.63
C VAL A 318 -12.97 -0.47 -2.94
N PHE A 319 -14.21 -0.52 -3.41
CA PHE A 319 -15.23 -1.40 -2.82
C PHE A 319 -15.03 -2.86 -3.22
N GLN A 320 -14.68 -3.14 -4.46
CA GLN A 320 -14.42 -4.47 -4.98
C GLN A 320 -13.30 -5.17 -4.21
N SER A 321 -12.23 -4.43 -3.83
CA SER A 321 -11.06 -4.97 -3.13
C SER A 321 -11.35 -5.69 -1.80
N PHE A 322 -12.59 -5.70 -1.31
CA PHE A 322 -12.96 -6.41 -0.09
C PHE A 322 -13.50 -7.83 -0.35
N SER A 323 -13.73 -8.20 -1.62
CA SER A 323 -14.38 -9.48 -1.95
C SER A 323 -13.98 -10.08 -3.30
N ASP A 324 -12.92 -9.57 -3.93
CA ASP A 324 -12.55 -9.94 -5.31
C ASP A 324 -11.42 -10.97 -5.42
N ALA A 325 -10.83 -11.37 -4.31
CA ALA A 325 -9.76 -12.35 -4.31
C ALA A 325 -10.24 -13.71 -4.84
N PRO A 326 -9.62 -14.29 -5.89
CA PRO A 326 -10.04 -15.56 -6.47
C PRO A 326 -10.09 -16.71 -5.47
N GLY A 327 -9.19 -16.78 -4.50
CA GLY A 327 -9.20 -17.77 -3.42
C GLY A 327 -10.27 -17.52 -2.34
N GLY A 328 -11.17 -16.55 -2.56
CA GLY A 328 -12.24 -16.18 -1.65
C GLY A 328 -11.75 -15.61 -0.32
N PHE A 329 -12.55 -15.71 0.72
CA PHE A 329 -12.28 -15.09 2.03
C PHE A 329 -10.91 -15.43 2.63
N THR A 330 -10.42 -16.65 2.39
CA THR A 330 -9.08 -17.04 2.90
C THR A 330 -7.96 -16.26 2.24
N GLU A 331 -8.08 -15.95 0.95
CA GLU A 331 -7.12 -15.11 0.24
C GLU A 331 -7.28 -13.64 0.61
N GLU A 332 -8.52 -13.15 0.78
CA GLU A 332 -8.79 -11.80 1.27
C GLU A 332 -8.08 -11.51 2.60
N LEU A 333 -8.07 -12.47 3.54
CA LEU A 333 -7.36 -12.33 4.79
C LEU A 333 -5.84 -12.22 4.61
N LYS A 334 -5.27 -12.80 3.54
CA LYS A 334 -3.84 -12.70 3.24
C LYS A 334 -3.43 -11.34 2.69
N GLU A 335 -4.37 -10.51 2.27
CA GLU A 335 -4.11 -9.15 1.79
C GLU A 335 -3.91 -8.14 2.92
N PHE A 336 -4.27 -8.52 4.14
CA PHE A 336 -3.98 -7.71 5.30
C PHE A 336 -2.51 -7.87 5.72
N THR A 337 -1.81 -6.74 5.78
CA THR A 337 -0.52 -6.66 6.46
C THR A 337 -0.74 -6.20 7.88
N TRP A 338 0.15 -6.60 8.80
CA TRP A 338 0.09 -6.15 10.17
C TRP A 338 1.47 -5.86 10.74
N ALA A 339 1.50 -4.96 11.70
CA ALA A 339 2.71 -4.58 12.39
C ALA A 339 2.48 -4.45 13.90
N LEU A 340 3.51 -4.78 14.66
CA LEU A 340 3.57 -4.61 16.11
C LEU A 340 4.83 -3.82 16.43
N GLY A 341 4.72 -2.82 17.30
CA GLY A 341 5.84 -1.99 17.70
C GLY A 341 5.81 -1.61 19.17
N ALA A 342 6.99 -1.46 19.72
CA ALA A 342 7.24 -0.99 21.06
C ALA A 342 8.20 0.20 21.04
N GLU A 343 7.90 1.22 21.83
CA GLU A 343 8.75 2.38 22.06
C GLU A 343 8.92 2.58 23.55
N TYR A 344 10.16 2.58 24.03
CA TYR A 344 10.53 3.01 25.37
C TYR A 344 11.14 4.40 25.30
N VAL A 345 10.64 5.32 26.12
CA VAL A 345 11.12 6.70 26.20
C VAL A 345 11.57 6.98 27.62
N TYR A 346 12.79 7.50 27.73
CA TYR A 346 13.40 7.94 28.97
C TYR A 346 13.59 9.45 28.98
N ASP A 347 12.98 10.13 29.96
CA ASP A 347 13.11 11.58 30.22
C ASP A 347 12.83 12.46 28.96
N ASP A 348 11.89 12.04 28.11
CA ASP A 348 11.59 12.63 26.80
C ASP A 348 12.81 12.90 25.90
N SER A 349 13.99 12.44 26.30
CA SER A 349 15.28 12.72 25.68
C SER A 349 15.85 11.53 24.91
N PHE A 350 15.63 10.33 25.39
CA PHE A 350 16.14 9.10 24.78
C PHE A 350 15.01 8.13 24.48
N ALA A 351 15.04 7.51 23.31
CA ALA A 351 14.07 6.49 22.93
C ALA A 351 14.74 5.25 22.35
N LEU A 352 14.23 4.08 22.73
CA LEU A 352 14.54 2.80 22.08
C LEU A 352 13.27 2.24 21.46
N ARG A 353 13.39 1.64 20.28
CA ARG A 353 12.24 1.12 19.54
C ARG A 353 12.55 -0.23 18.92
N ALA A 354 11.53 -1.05 18.90
CA ALA A 354 11.54 -2.32 18.18
C ALA A 354 10.20 -2.53 17.50
N GLY A 355 10.21 -3.11 16.31
CA GLY A 355 9.01 -3.37 15.55
C GLY A 355 9.13 -4.62 14.70
N TYR A 356 7.98 -5.20 14.39
CA TYR A 356 7.86 -6.33 13.49
C TYR A 356 6.76 -6.06 12.48
N PHE A 357 7.05 -6.31 11.21
CA PHE A 357 6.10 -6.20 10.10
C PHE A 357 5.91 -7.56 9.44
N ASN A 358 4.66 -7.87 9.07
CA ASN A 358 4.31 -9.10 8.38
C ASN A 358 3.37 -8.87 7.21
N GLU A 359 3.72 -9.45 6.08
CA GLU A 359 2.92 -9.58 4.87
C GLU A 359 2.89 -11.04 4.43
N SER A 360 1.76 -11.48 3.88
CA SER A 360 1.61 -12.85 3.38
C SER A 360 2.62 -13.18 2.29
N GLU A 361 3.09 -14.42 2.25
CA GLU A 361 4.04 -14.90 1.23
C GLU A 361 3.48 -14.82 -0.19
N GLU A 362 2.17 -14.95 -0.34
CA GLU A 362 1.49 -14.87 -1.63
C GLU A 362 1.24 -13.43 -2.11
N LYS A 363 1.29 -12.43 -1.19
CA LYS A 363 0.92 -11.04 -1.48
C LYS A 363 2.10 -10.06 -1.46
N GLY A 364 3.35 -10.55 -1.30
CA GLY A 364 4.56 -9.71 -1.33
C GLY A 364 5.68 -10.23 -0.44
N ALA A 365 5.38 -11.12 0.51
CA ALA A 365 6.34 -11.85 1.35
C ALA A 365 7.25 -10.98 2.22
N ARG A 366 6.92 -9.70 2.46
CA ARG A 366 7.74 -8.82 3.31
C ARG A 366 7.54 -9.16 4.78
N LYS A 367 8.58 -9.63 5.42
CA LYS A 367 8.62 -9.88 6.87
C LYS A 367 9.93 -9.33 7.38
N PHE A 368 9.89 -8.44 8.37
CA PHE A 368 11.11 -7.87 8.91
C PHE A 368 10.96 -7.46 10.37
N LEU A 369 12.10 -7.46 11.03
CA LEU A 369 12.33 -6.84 12.34
C LEU A 369 12.99 -5.48 12.10
N ALA A 370 12.55 -4.46 12.81
CA ALA A 370 13.18 -3.15 12.81
C ALA A 370 13.59 -2.78 14.25
N LEU A 371 14.74 -2.15 14.37
CA LEU A 371 15.23 -1.58 15.62
C LEU A 371 15.54 -0.10 15.38
N GLY A 372 15.42 0.71 16.43
CA GLY A 372 15.77 2.11 16.33
C GLY A 372 16.06 2.76 17.66
N ALA A 373 16.73 3.90 17.55
CA ALA A 373 17.03 4.77 18.68
C ALA A 373 16.71 6.23 18.31
N GLY A 374 16.28 6.98 19.30
CA GLY A 374 16.04 8.43 19.18
C GLY A 374 16.72 9.17 20.30
N PHE A 375 17.23 10.35 19.97
CA PHE A 375 17.82 11.26 20.93
C PHE A 375 17.29 12.68 20.71
N LYS A 376 16.76 13.29 21.76
CA LYS A 376 16.21 14.66 21.74
C LYS A 376 17.00 15.55 22.67
N PHE A 377 17.45 16.67 22.15
CA PHE A 377 18.14 17.71 22.93
C PHE A 377 17.67 19.10 22.49
N SER A 378 17.18 19.89 23.41
CA SER A 378 16.80 21.30 23.19
C SER A 378 15.93 21.55 21.95
N GLY A 379 14.87 20.74 21.75
CA GLY A 379 13.96 20.88 20.59
C GLY A 379 14.46 20.25 19.29
N THR A 380 15.66 19.70 19.27
CA THR A 380 16.19 18.91 18.12
C THR A 380 16.13 17.44 18.48
N ARG A 381 15.60 16.60 17.57
CA ARG A 381 15.57 15.14 17.71
C ARG A 381 16.26 14.50 16.51
N VAL A 382 17.05 13.49 16.79
CA VAL A 382 17.65 12.60 15.79
C VAL A 382 17.12 11.21 16.02
N ASP A 383 16.56 10.59 14.99
CA ASP A 383 16.09 9.20 15.02
C ASP A 383 16.86 8.39 13.99
N LEU A 384 17.22 7.17 14.38
CA LEU A 384 17.89 6.18 13.57
C LEU A 384 17.05 4.90 13.56
N SER A 385 16.98 4.22 12.42
CA SER A 385 16.39 2.88 12.34
C SER A 385 17.20 1.97 11.44
N TYR A 386 17.17 0.71 11.77
CA TYR A 386 17.79 -0.35 11.00
C TYR A 386 16.83 -1.53 10.83
N LEU A 387 16.75 -2.06 9.61
CA LEU A 387 15.82 -3.11 9.24
C LEU A 387 16.58 -4.42 8.98
N PHE A 388 16.10 -5.50 9.62
CA PHE A 388 16.57 -6.88 9.44
C PHE A 388 15.48 -7.69 8.73
N SER A 389 15.78 -8.25 7.56
CA SER A 389 14.83 -9.13 6.89
C SER A 389 14.60 -10.40 7.71
N ALA A 390 13.34 -10.77 7.87
CA ALA A 390 12.89 -12.03 8.49
C ALA A 390 12.24 -12.96 7.45
N SER A 391 12.25 -12.57 6.17
CA SER A 391 11.70 -13.33 5.04
C SER A 391 12.80 -14.07 4.29
N ARG A 392 12.41 -15.13 3.56
CA ARG A 392 13.27 -15.79 2.58
C ARG A 392 13.49 -14.92 1.33
N VAL A 393 12.55 -14.01 1.05
CA VAL A 393 12.65 -13.03 -0.04
C VAL A 393 13.30 -11.77 0.53
N PRO A 394 14.46 -11.33 0.00
CA PRO A 394 15.12 -10.12 0.48
C PRO A 394 14.22 -8.89 0.30
N SER A 395 14.09 -8.08 1.34
CA SER A 395 13.41 -6.79 1.24
C SER A 395 14.31 -5.76 0.53
N PRO A 396 13.77 -4.91 -0.35
CA PRO A 396 14.51 -3.77 -0.91
C PRO A 396 15.10 -2.81 0.14
N LEU A 397 14.53 -2.84 1.34
CA LEU A 397 14.96 -2.02 2.49
C LEU A 397 15.85 -2.78 3.47
N GLU A 398 16.20 -4.04 3.17
CA GLU A 398 17.02 -4.86 4.04
C GLU A 398 18.41 -4.24 4.27
N ASN A 399 18.85 -4.26 5.52
CA ASN A 399 20.11 -3.65 5.97
C ASN A 399 20.24 -2.14 5.67
N THR A 400 19.11 -1.45 5.57
CA THR A 400 19.07 -0.01 5.35
C THR A 400 19.08 0.73 6.68
N LEU A 401 20.01 1.66 6.82
CA LEU A 401 20.03 2.63 7.91
C LEU A 401 19.28 3.88 7.48
N ARG A 402 18.21 4.23 8.19
CA ARG A 402 17.41 5.42 7.92
C ARG A 402 17.66 6.48 8.97
N PHE A 403 17.59 7.74 8.55
CA PHE A 403 17.86 8.91 9.37
C PHE A 403 16.68 9.86 9.34
N SER A 404 16.36 10.40 10.49
CA SER A 404 15.39 11.50 10.61
C SER A 404 15.90 12.55 11.57
N LEU A 405 15.75 13.80 11.18
CA LEU A 405 16.08 14.97 11.98
C LEU A 405 14.82 15.82 12.14
N THR A 406 14.51 16.16 13.37
CA THR A 406 13.33 16.97 13.72
C THR A 406 13.75 18.19 14.51
N PHE A 407 13.11 19.31 14.22
CA PHE A 407 13.21 20.56 14.97
C PHE A 407 11.83 20.96 15.45
N ASP A 408 11.63 20.97 16.76
CA ASP A 408 10.37 21.33 17.41
C ASP A 408 10.46 22.75 18.00
N PHE A 409 9.45 23.59 17.76
CA PHE A 409 9.43 24.97 18.18
C PHE A 409 8.18 25.27 19.01
N GLY A 410 8.33 26.16 20.03
CA GLY A 410 7.24 26.66 20.82
C GLY A 410 6.60 25.61 21.73
N SER A 411 7.42 24.91 22.52
CA SER A 411 6.94 24.05 23.59
C SER A 411 6.18 24.85 24.65
N ASN A 412 5.05 24.31 25.13
CA ASN A 412 4.23 24.81 26.26
C ASN A 412 3.57 26.19 26.08
N SER A 413 3.32 26.67 24.86
CA SER A 413 2.73 28.00 24.67
C SER A 413 1.19 28.05 24.55
N TYR A 414 0.50 26.96 24.86
CA TYR A 414 -0.96 26.96 24.99
C TYR A 414 -1.33 26.77 26.46
N VAL A 415 -1.13 27.82 27.26
CA VAL A 415 -1.80 27.95 28.55
C VAL A 415 -3.17 28.52 28.23
N GLU A 416 -4.22 27.84 28.64
CA GLU A 416 -5.58 28.38 28.63
C GLU A 416 -5.60 29.73 29.39
N TYR A 417 -6.15 30.75 28.73
CA TYR A 417 -6.62 31.97 29.41
C TYR A 417 -8.13 31.92 29.53
#